data_7d8b2773a20fbc526c9a0d1e1c62924a
#
_entry.id   7d8b2773a20fbc526c9a0d1e1c62924a
#
_cell.length_a   1.000
_cell.length_b   1.000
_cell.length_c   1.000
_cell.angle_alpha   90.00
_cell.angle_beta   90.00
_cell.angle_gamma   90.00
#
_symmetry.space_group_name_H-M   'P 1'
#
loop_
_entity.id
_entity.type
_entity.pdbx_description
1 polymer ?
#
loop_
_entity_poly.entity_id
_entity_poly.type
_entity_poly.pdbx_seq_one_letter_code
_entity_poly.pdbx_strand_id
1 'polypeptide(L)'
;HKLEADYLMVVDLDVAQLYLEPILSSFAPTAPNWDVVTAYGYSLSPTLKCRYHDTYALTELGKENVPQTEADILGNANHFAGLLKNIDWIPVYSAFGGLSIYRFDMVKGLRYQVLDNNDPRVEVHCEHYSLCMQMRKRGASRIFINSQMKLKYQAVSFNLVWNTLKRKLL
;
A
#
# COMPACT_ATOMS: atom_id res chain seq x y z
N HIS A 1 17.54 -26.64 2.12
CA HIS A 1 16.57 -26.47 3.20
C HIS A 1 15.27 -25.92 2.63
N LYS A 2 14.14 -26.61 2.92
CA LYS A 2 12.80 -26.11 2.55
C LYS A 2 12.42 -25.08 3.61
N LEU A 3 12.17 -23.83 3.20
CA LEU A 3 11.75 -22.79 4.12
C LEU A 3 10.31 -23.11 4.57
N GLU A 4 10.12 -23.31 5.86
CA GLU A 4 8.80 -23.45 6.49
C GLU A 4 8.49 -22.15 7.18
N ALA A 5 7.44 -21.47 6.71
CA ALA A 5 6.96 -20.21 7.26
C ALA A 5 5.45 -20.12 7.05
N ASP A 6 4.75 -19.51 8.00
CA ASP A 6 3.32 -19.25 7.88
C ASP A 6 3.06 -17.93 7.12
N TYR A 7 3.97 -16.99 7.26
CA TYR A 7 3.85 -15.64 6.70
C TYR A 7 5.15 -15.18 6.06
N LEU A 8 5.01 -14.33 5.03
CA LEU A 8 6.09 -13.55 4.43
C LEU A 8 5.80 -12.07 4.67
N MET A 9 6.74 -11.38 5.29
CA MET A 9 6.68 -9.92 5.42
C MET A 9 7.68 -9.28 4.46
N VAL A 10 7.20 -8.32 3.68
CA VAL A 10 7.99 -7.50 2.77
C VAL A 10 7.92 -6.06 3.24
N VAL A 11 9.06 -5.40 3.33
CA VAL A 11 9.18 -4.02 3.84
C VAL A 11 10.08 -3.22 2.91
N ASP A 12 9.68 -1.99 2.57
CA ASP A 12 10.51 -1.04 1.84
C ASP A 12 11.66 -0.52 2.71
N LEU A 13 12.81 -0.31 2.09
CA LEU A 13 14.01 0.16 2.79
C LEU A 13 13.99 1.66 3.12
N ASP A 14 13.11 2.43 2.50
CA ASP A 14 12.97 3.88 2.69
C ASP A 14 11.88 4.26 3.70
N VAL A 15 11.32 3.27 4.41
CA VAL A 15 10.45 3.49 5.56
C VAL A 15 11.27 4.14 6.68
N ALA A 16 10.89 5.36 7.06
CA ALA A 16 11.61 6.12 8.09
C ALA A 16 11.33 5.62 9.51
N GLN A 17 10.18 4.99 9.73
CA GLN A 17 9.76 4.56 11.05
C GLN A 17 8.83 3.34 10.97
N LEU A 18 9.19 2.29 11.70
CA LEU A 18 8.47 1.03 11.82
C LEU A 18 8.27 0.70 13.30
N TYR A 19 7.05 0.39 13.68
CA TYR A 19 6.71 -0.04 15.04
C TYR A 19 6.16 -1.45 15.05
N LEU A 20 6.52 -2.23 16.06
CA LEU A 20 6.12 -3.63 16.17
C LEU A 20 4.65 -3.78 16.55
N GLU A 21 4.15 -2.97 17.50
CA GLU A 21 2.77 -3.08 17.99
C GLU A 21 1.72 -2.95 16.88
N PRO A 22 1.82 -1.97 15.95
CA PRO A 22 0.93 -1.90 14.80
C PRO A 22 0.97 -3.13 13.89
N ILE A 23 2.13 -3.77 13.74
CA ILE A 23 2.24 -5.02 12.99
C ILE A 23 1.49 -6.13 13.72
N LEU A 24 1.71 -6.26 15.03
CA LEU A 24 1.05 -7.27 15.86
C LEU A 24 -0.47 -7.09 15.90
N SER A 25 -0.99 -5.87 15.69
CA SER A 25 -2.43 -5.63 15.60
C SER A 25 -3.10 -6.44 14.48
N SER A 26 -2.34 -6.79 13.44
CA SER A 26 -2.83 -7.63 12.33
C SER A 26 -3.10 -9.08 12.72
N PHE A 27 -2.56 -9.52 13.86
CA PHE A 27 -2.73 -10.85 14.41
C PHE A 27 -3.63 -10.88 15.66
N ALA A 28 -4.21 -9.75 16.02
CA ALA A 28 -5.13 -9.68 17.16
C ALA A 28 -6.39 -10.54 16.93
N PRO A 29 -7.00 -11.10 17.97
CA PRO A 29 -8.24 -11.88 17.84
C PRO A 29 -9.40 -11.11 17.20
N THR A 30 -9.34 -9.77 17.25
CA THR A 30 -10.32 -8.86 16.62
C THR A 30 -10.02 -8.54 15.17
N ALA A 31 -8.86 -8.95 14.65
CA ALA A 31 -8.52 -8.75 13.25
C ALA A 31 -9.40 -9.62 12.35
N PRO A 32 -9.79 -9.13 11.18
CA PRO A 32 -10.48 -9.98 10.20
C PRO A 32 -9.57 -11.12 9.75
N ASN A 33 -10.17 -12.20 9.30
CA ASN A 33 -9.40 -13.26 8.64
C ASN A 33 -8.90 -12.72 7.28
N TRP A 34 -7.58 -12.62 7.10
CA TRP A 34 -6.94 -12.04 5.93
C TRP A 34 -5.99 -13.03 5.23
N ASP A 35 -5.79 -12.81 3.94
CA ASP A 35 -4.79 -13.49 3.12
C ASP A 35 -3.56 -12.59 2.88
N VAL A 36 -3.82 -11.27 2.81
CA VAL A 36 -2.80 -10.21 2.75
C VAL A 36 -3.25 -9.05 3.62
N VAL A 37 -2.36 -8.54 4.42
CA VAL A 37 -2.55 -7.28 5.12
C VAL A 37 -1.42 -6.32 4.78
N THR A 38 -1.78 -5.09 4.45
CA THR A 38 -0.84 -4.05 4.05
C THR A 38 -0.91 -2.87 5.00
N ALA A 39 0.19 -2.14 5.09
CA ALA A 39 0.29 -1.00 5.96
C ALA A 39 -0.45 0.23 5.42
N TYR A 40 -0.76 1.14 6.33
CA TYR A 40 -1.04 2.52 6.02
C TYR A 40 0.29 3.29 5.93
N GLY A 41 0.97 3.17 4.80
CA GLY A 41 2.09 4.04 4.48
C GLY A 41 1.63 5.47 4.27
N TYR A 42 2.20 6.42 4.98
CA TYR A 42 1.84 7.82 4.80
C TYR A 42 3.05 8.71 4.62
N SER A 43 2.84 9.77 3.86
CA SER A 43 3.78 10.87 3.69
C SER A 43 3.11 12.20 4.00
N LEU A 44 3.90 13.21 4.29
CA LEU A 44 3.40 14.56 4.44
C LEU A 44 3.56 15.31 3.10
N SER A 45 2.45 15.92 2.64
CA SER A 45 2.53 16.86 1.53
C SER A 45 3.36 18.08 1.91
N PRO A 46 3.80 18.91 0.94
CA PRO A 46 4.47 20.19 1.23
C PRO A 46 3.65 21.12 2.13
N THR A 47 2.32 20.96 2.16
CA THR A 47 1.42 21.72 3.05
C THR A 47 1.19 21.00 4.38
N LEU A 48 2.01 20.01 4.74
CA LEU A 48 1.97 19.21 5.97
C LEU A 48 0.66 18.39 6.13
N LYS A 49 -0.09 18.19 5.06
CA LYS A 49 -1.25 17.28 5.07
C LYS A 49 -0.77 15.85 4.93
N CYS A 50 -1.27 14.98 5.79
CA CYS A 50 -1.07 13.54 5.70
C CYS A 50 -1.82 13.01 4.48
N ARG A 51 -1.15 12.14 3.71
CA ARG A 51 -1.73 11.44 2.55
C ARG A 51 -1.22 10.01 2.50
N TYR A 52 -2.02 9.11 1.93
CA TYR A 52 -1.58 7.76 1.64
C TYR A 52 -0.43 7.82 0.63
N HIS A 53 0.65 7.08 0.89
CA HIS A 53 1.88 7.25 0.11
C HIS A 53 1.89 6.43 -1.17
N ASP A 54 1.65 5.15 -1.06
CA ASP A 54 1.86 4.17 -2.14
C ASP A 54 0.58 3.98 -2.98
N THR A 55 0.24 5.01 -3.73
CA THR A 55 -0.98 5.02 -4.56
C THR A 55 -0.84 4.21 -5.85
N TYR A 56 0.38 3.93 -6.32
CA TYR A 56 0.62 3.10 -7.50
C TYR A 56 0.33 1.61 -7.26
N ALA A 57 0.54 1.13 -6.04
CA ALA A 57 0.19 -0.23 -5.66
C ALA A 57 -1.29 -0.40 -5.30
N LEU A 58 -2.00 0.72 -5.12
CA LEU A 58 -3.35 0.74 -4.62
C LEU A 58 -4.37 0.61 -5.74
N THR A 59 -5.19 -0.43 -5.64
CA THR A 59 -6.38 -0.60 -6.47
C THR A 59 -7.56 -0.97 -5.57
N GLU A 60 -8.64 -0.20 -5.66
CA GLU A 60 -9.88 -0.50 -4.95
C GLU A 60 -10.56 -1.75 -5.52
N LEU A 61 -11.33 -2.43 -4.68
CA LEU A 61 -12.20 -3.51 -5.14
C LEU A 61 -13.21 -3.01 -6.17
N GLY A 62 -13.35 -3.76 -7.28
CA GLY A 62 -14.25 -3.42 -8.37
C GLY A 62 -13.68 -2.38 -9.35
N LYS A 63 -12.46 -1.89 -9.11
CA LYS A 63 -11.78 -0.96 -10.02
C LYS A 63 -10.55 -1.56 -10.71
N GLU A 64 -10.35 -2.85 -10.62
CA GLU A 64 -9.20 -3.58 -11.19
C GLU A 64 -9.06 -3.45 -12.72
N ASN A 65 -10.17 -3.20 -13.41
CA ASN A 65 -10.19 -3.02 -14.87
C ASN A 65 -10.48 -1.58 -15.29
N VAL A 66 -10.48 -0.64 -14.33
CA VAL A 66 -10.73 0.77 -14.63
C VAL A 66 -9.38 1.44 -14.90
N PRO A 67 -9.18 2.00 -16.10
CA PRO A 67 -7.98 2.78 -16.39
C PRO A 67 -7.85 3.94 -15.41
N GLN A 68 -6.66 4.12 -14.85
CA GLN A 68 -6.35 5.21 -13.95
C GLN A 68 -5.36 6.15 -14.62
N THR A 69 -5.64 7.43 -14.57
CA THR A 69 -4.68 8.47 -14.95
C THR A 69 -3.77 8.80 -13.77
N GLU A 70 -2.66 9.48 -14.02
CA GLU A 70 -1.81 9.99 -12.93
C GLU A 70 -2.60 10.89 -11.96
N ALA A 71 -3.54 11.67 -12.47
CA ALA A 71 -4.41 12.52 -11.65
C ALA A 71 -5.31 11.68 -10.70
N ASP A 72 -5.83 10.54 -11.17
CA ASP A 72 -6.63 9.62 -10.36
C ASP A 72 -5.75 9.00 -9.26
N ILE A 73 -4.56 8.53 -9.62
CA ILE A 73 -3.58 7.95 -8.69
C ILE A 73 -3.22 8.95 -7.58
N LEU A 74 -2.92 10.20 -7.95
CA LEU A 74 -2.61 11.26 -6.98
C LEU A 74 -3.84 11.67 -6.15
N GLY A 75 -5.02 11.64 -6.74
CA GLY A 75 -6.31 11.89 -6.06
C GLY A 75 -6.58 10.87 -4.96
N ASN A 76 -6.29 9.61 -5.20
CA ASN A 76 -6.44 8.51 -4.25
C ASN A 76 -5.66 8.75 -2.95
N ALA A 77 -4.52 9.43 -3.00
CA ALA A 77 -3.70 9.71 -1.82
C ALA A 77 -4.47 10.46 -0.71
N ASN A 78 -5.32 11.41 -1.09
CA ASN A 78 -6.14 12.17 -0.15
C ASN A 78 -7.41 11.42 0.25
N HIS A 79 -8.03 10.73 -0.70
CA HIS A 79 -9.22 9.92 -0.47
C HIS A 79 -8.96 8.84 0.59
N PHE A 80 -7.93 8.03 0.40
CA PHE A 80 -7.57 6.98 1.34
C PHE A 80 -7.08 7.50 2.69
N ALA A 81 -6.37 8.63 2.73
CA ALA A 81 -6.04 9.27 3.99
C ALA A 81 -7.27 9.69 4.81
N GLY A 82 -8.36 10.05 4.13
CA GLY A 82 -9.66 10.32 4.75
C GLY A 82 -10.34 9.07 5.29
N LEU A 83 -10.42 8.01 4.50
CA LEU A 83 -11.03 6.73 4.88
C LEU A 83 -10.32 6.10 6.07
N LEU A 84 -8.98 6.07 6.05
CA LEU A 84 -8.15 5.43 7.08
C LEU A 84 -8.19 6.13 8.45
N LYS A 85 -8.82 7.29 8.55
CA LYS A 85 -9.10 7.91 9.87
C LYS A 85 -10.25 7.25 10.62
N ASN A 86 -11.19 6.66 9.89
CA ASN A 86 -12.48 6.22 10.43
C ASN A 86 -12.74 4.72 10.26
N ILE A 87 -11.90 4.03 9.48
CA ILE A 87 -12.07 2.62 9.15
C ILE A 87 -10.77 1.89 9.45
N ASP A 88 -10.81 0.91 10.35
CA ASP A 88 -9.63 0.15 10.76
C ASP A 88 -9.12 -0.79 9.66
N TRP A 89 -10.03 -1.40 8.90
CA TRP A 89 -9.71 -2.38 7.87
C TRP A 89 -10.40 -2.03 6.56
N ILE A 90 -9.63 -1.64 5.57
CA ILE A 90 -10.16 -1.30 4.25
C ILE A 90 -9.88 -2.45 3.28
N PRO A 91 -10.93 -3.12 2.76
CA PRO A 91 -10.75 -4.14 1.74
C PRO A 91 -10.33 -3.48 0.42
N VAL A 92 -9.31 -4.06 -0.21
CA VAL A 92 -8.75 -3.56 -1.48
C VAL A 92 -8.50 -4.70 -2.46
N TYR A 93 -8.38 -4.39 -3.74
CA TYR A 93 -7.93 -5.36 -4.74
C TYR A 93 -6.42 -5.59 -4.61
N SER A 94 -5.66 -4.53 -4.48
CA SER A 94 -4.22 -4.51 -4.31
C SER A 94 -3.80 -3.32 -3.47
N ALA A 95 -2.78 -3.46 -2.67
CA ALA A 95 -2.06 -2.39 -1.99
C ALA A 95 -0.70 -2.91 -1.51
N PHE A 96 0.17 -2.00 -1.07
CA PHE A 96 1.43 -2.36 -0.41
C PHE A 96 1.70 -1.46 0.80
N GLY A 97 1.72 -0.14 0.59
CA GLY A 97 1.86 0.83 1.69
C GLY A 97 3.20 0.83 2.40
N GLY A 98 4.26 0.25 1.76
CA GLY A 98 5.61 0.14 2.31
C GLY A 98 5.86 -1.07 3.21
N LEU A 99 4.81 -1.78 3.60
CA LEU A 99 4.88 -3.07 4.28
C LEU A 99 3.64 -3.89 3.96
N SER A 100 3.87 -5.14 3.59
CA SER A 100 2.80 -6.12 3.44
C SER A 100 3.18 -7.44 4.09
N ILE A 101 2.18 -8.09 4.68
CA ILE A 101 2.29 -9.42 5.24
C ILE A 101 1.37 -10.34 4.43
N TYR A 102 1.93 -11.39 3.90
CA TYR A 102 1.26 -12.36 3.05
C TYR A 102 1.17 -13.70 3.77
N ARG A 103 0.07 -14.41 3.65
CA ARG A 103 0.06 -15.83 3.96
C ARG A 103 1.01 -16.55 3.02
N PHE A 104 1.98 -17.28 3.57
CA PHE A 104 3.08 -17.85 2.79
C PHE A 104 2.60 -18.91 1.79
N ASP A 105 1.61 -19.70 2.15
CA ASP A 105 1.00 -20.70 1.26
C ASP A 105 0.40 -20.08 -0.01
N MET A 106 -0.14 -18.87 0.08
CA MET A 106 -0.75 -18.15 -1.05
C MET A 106 0.27 -17.47 -1.97
N VAL A 107 1.41 -17.04 -1.43
CA VAL A 107 2.41 -16.28 -2.19
C VAL A 107 3.57 -17.16 -2.69
N LYS A 108 3.78 -18.31 -2.07
CA LYS A 108 4.88 -19.23 -2.40
C LYS A 108 4.94 -19.58 -3.88
N GLY A 109 6.11 -19.36 -4.49
CA GLY A 109 6.36 -19.65 -5.90
C GLY A 109 5.75 -18.66 -6.89
N LEU A 110 5.10 -17.59 -6.41
CA LEU A 110 4.72 -16.45 -7.25
C LEU A 110 5.94 -15.56 -7.51
N ARG A 111 5.83 -14.73 -8.54
CA ARG A 111 6.86 -13.76 -8.92
C ARG A 111 6.23 -12.43 -9.26
N TYR A 112 6.92 -11.37 -8.99
CA TYR A 112 6.61 -10.06 -9.55
C TYR A 112 6.66 -10.14 -11.08
N GLN A 113 5.66 -9.56 -11.73
CA GLN A 113 5.55 -9.53 -13.19
C GLN A 113 5.30 -8.10 -13.63
N VAL A 114 5.97 -7.72 -14.71
CA VAL A 114 5.58 -6.54 -15.47
C VAL A 114 4.34 -6.93 -16.27
N LEU A 115 3.27 -6.19 -16.12
CA LEU A 115 2.04 -6.40 -16.89
C LEU A 115 2.08 -5.45 -18.08
N ASP A 116 1.98 -6.01 -19.28
CA ASP A 116 1.79 -5.22 -20.49
C ASP A 116 0.45 -4.51 -20.40
N ASN A 117 0.49 -3.22 -20.52
CA ASN A 117 -0.69 -2.40 -20.49
C ASN A 117 -1.01 -1.96 -21.92
N ASN A 118 -2.03 -2.56 -22.51
CA ASN A 118 -2.47 -2.22 -23.87
C ASN A 118 -3.23 -0.87 -23.92
N ASP A 119 -3.51 -0.24 -22.78
CA ASP A 119 -4.17 1.05 -22.72
C ASP A 119 -3.16 2.14 -22.38
N PRO A 120 -2.84 3.07 -23.33
CA PRO A 120 -1.85 4.12 -23.09
C PRO A 120 -2.26 5.12 -22.01
N ARG A 121 -3.50 5.07 -21.52
CA ARG A 121 -3.97 5.91 -20.42
C ARG A 121 -3.66 5.33 -19.05
N VAL A 122 -3.23 4.09 -19.00
CA VAL A 122 -2.87 3.40 -17.76
C VAL A 122 -1.36 3.36 -17.68
N GLU A 123 -0.78 4.08 -16.75
CA GLU A 123 0.61 3.90 -16.41
C GLU A 123 0.85 2.48 -15.88
N VAL A 124 2.09 2.04 -15.91
CA VAL A 124 2.50 0.68 -15.58
C VAL A 124 1.92 0.25 -14.23
N HIS A 125 1.21 -0.86 -14.21
CA HIS A 125 0.79 -1.46 -12.95
C HIS A 125 2.02 -1.81 -12.10
N CYS A 126 2.02 -1.40 -10.85
CA CYS A 126 3.04 -1.74 -9.88
C CYS A 126 3.16 -3.27 -9.72
N GLU A 127 4.36 -3.75 -9.43
CA GLU A 127 4.66 -5.17 -9.23
C GLU A 127 3.81 -5.81 -8.13
N HIS A 128 3.43 -5.05 -7.09
CA HIS A 128 2.53 -5.53 -6.04
C HIS A 128 1.12 -5.81 -6.55
N TYR A 129 0.64 -5.04 -7.54
CA TYR A 129 -0.62 -5.34 -8.21
C TYR A 129 -0.55 -6.72 -8.88
N SER A 130 0.52 -6.98 -9.63
CA SER A 130 0.71 -8.26 -10.33
C SER A 130 0.73 -9.45 -9.35
N LEU A 131 1.34 -9.27 -8.18
CA LEU A 131 1.39 -10.28 -7.13
C LEU A 131 0.00 -10.55 -6.54
N CYS A 132 -0.72 -9.50 -6.17
CA CYS A 132 -2.09 -9.61 -5.65
C CYS A 132 -3.04 -10.27 -6.65
N MET A 133 -2.93 -9.92 -7.94
CA MET A 133 -3.69 -10.56 -9.01
C MET A 133 -3.42 -12.07 -9.09
N GLN A 134 -2.16 -12.49 -9.02
CA GLN A 134 -1.79 -13.90 -9.03
C GLN A 134 -2.30 -14.64 -7.80
N MET A 135 -2.22 -14.02 -6.61
CA MET A 135 -2.76 -14.57 -5.37
C MET A 135 -4.27 -14.75 -5.45
N ARG A 136 -5.00 -13.78 -6.02
CA ARG A 136 -6.46 -13.89 -6.25
C ARG A 136 -6.82 -15.06 -7.15
N LYS A 137 -6.03 -15.32 -8.19
CA LYS A 137 -6.20 -16.52 -9.05
C LYS A 137 -6.02 -17.84 -8.29
N ARG A 138 -5.34 -17.81 -7.13
CA ARG A 138 -5.22 -18.95 -6.21
C ARG A 138 -6.29 -18.98 -5.11
N GLY A 139 -7.24 -18.06 -5.14
CA GLY A 139 -8.34 -17.98 -4.16
C GLY A 139 -8.12 -17.01 -3.00
N ALA A 140 -6.98 -16.31 -2.93
CA ALA A 140 -6.78 -15.25 -1.96
C ALA A 140 -7.65 -14.03 -2.32
N SER A 141 -8.66 -13.74 -1.52
CA SER A 141 -9.62 -12.65 -1.79
C SER A 141 -9.65 -11.58 -0.69
N ARG A 142 -9.08 -11.89 0.47
CA ARG A 142 -9.13 -11.08 1.68
C ARG A 142 -7.87 -10.25 1.83
N ILE A 143 -7.78 -9.19 1.04
CA ILE A 143 -6.67 -8.24 1.04
C ILE A 143 -7.14 -6.96 1.69
N PHE A 144 -6.44 -6.50 2.73
CA PHE A 144 -6.83 -5.32 3.50
C PHE A 144 -5.66 -4.35 3.72
N ILE A 145 -5.99 -3.07 3.78
CA ILE A 145 -5.15 -2.08 4.45
C ILE A 145 -5.56 -2.04 5.92
N ASN A 146 -4.61 -2.26 6.83
CA ASN A 146 -4.82 -2.06 8.27
C ASN A 146 -4.41 -0.63 8.64
N SER A 147 -5.38 0.20 9.01
CA SER A 147 -5.16 1.62 9.34
C SER A 147 -4.31 1.83 10.60
N GLN A 148 -4.25 0.83 11.47
CA GLN A 148 -3.43 0.87 12.68
C GLN A 148 -1.97 0.56 12.38
N MET A 149 -1.67 -0.18 11.31
CA MET A 149 -0.31 -0.49 10.87
C MET A 149 0.29 0.70 10.10
N LYS A 150 0.53 1.79 10.80
CA LYS A 150 1.03 3.05 10.24
C LYS A 150 2.54 3.00 10.01
N LEU A 151 2.95 3.37 8.80
CA LEU A 151 4.35 3.55 8.43
C LEU A 151 4.56 4.97 7.90
N LYS A 152 5.61 5.60 8.37
CA LYS A 152 6.00 6.91 7.86
C LYS A 152 7.10 6.75 6.80
N TYR A 153 6.78 7.18 5.59
CA TYR A 153 7.78 7.38 4.55
C TYR A 153 8.47 8.72 4.75
N GLN A 154 9.76 8.74 4.54
CA GLN A 154 10.64 9.90 4.54
C GLN A 154 10.49 10.83 5.75
N ALA A 155 11.59 11.14 6.38
CA ALA A 155 11.64 12.29 7.28
C ALA A 155 11.36 13.55 6.43
N VAL A 156 10.38 14.36 6.84
CA VAL A 156 10.19 15.68 6.23
C VAL A 156 11.47 16.48 6.47
N SER A 157 12.29 16.67 5.44
CA SER A 157 13.47 17.49 5.58
C SER A 157 13.03 18.96 5.66
N PHE A 158 13.63 19.71 6.56
CA PHE A 158 13.42 21.17 6.67
C PHE A 158 13.62 21.87 5.32
N ASN A 159 14.55 21.39 4.51
CA ASN A 159 14.81 21.91 3.17
C ASN A 159 13.61 21.75 2.21
N LEU A 160 12.85 20.66 2.30
CA LEU A 160 11.66 20.46 1.48
C LEU A 160 10.57 21.48 1.84
N VAL A 161 10.33 21.67 3.12
CA VAL A 161 9.35 22.65 3.64
C VAL A 161 9.77 24.07 3.23
N TRP A 162 11.03 24.41 3.42
CA TRP A 162 11.58 25.73 3.09
C TRP A 162 11.51 26.04 1.60
N ASN A 163 11.90 25.12 0.75
CA ASN A 163 11.83 25.30 -0.71
C ASN A 163 10.38 25.42 -1.21
N THR A 164 9.44 24.76 -0.56
CA THR A 164 8.01 24.87 -0.90
C THR A 164 7.44 26.21 -0.47
N LEU A 165 7.83 26.70 0.71
CA LEU A 165 7.43 28.03 1.17
C LEU A 165 8.00 29.11 0.26
N LYS A 166 9.27 29.03 -0.13
CA LYS A 166 9.88 29.97 -1.08
C LYS A 166 9.14 30.04 -2.42
N ARG A 167 8.73 28.87 -2.98
CA ARG A 167 7.98 28.82 -4.26
C ARG A 167 6.57 29.42 -4.19
N LYS A 168 5.99 29.56 -3.00
CA LYS A 168 4.67 30.16 -2.81
C LYS A 168 4.72 31.66 -2.51
N LEU A 169 5.89 32.18 -2.15
CA LEU A 169 6.11 33.59 -1.81
C LEU A 169 6.72 34.38 -2.98
N LEU A 170 7.10 33.70 -4.04
CA LEU A 170 7.50 34.25 -5.35
C LEU A 170 6.42 34.01 -6.39
#